data_afccbdabd6c66f8afe261a3ddbd74b0a
#
_entry.id   afccbdabd6c66f8afe261a3ddbd74b0a
#
_cell.length_a   1.000
_cell.length_b   1.000
_cell.length_c   1.000
_cell.angle_alpha   90.00
_cell.angle_beta   90.00
_cell.angle_gamma   90.00
#
_symmetry.space_group_name_H-M   'P 1'
#
loop_
_entity.id
_entity.type
_entity.pdbx_description
1 polymer ?
#
loop_
_entity_poly.entity_id
_entity_poly.type
_entity_poly.pdbx_seq_one_letter_code
_entity_poly.pdbx_strand_id
1 'polypeptide(L)'
;LLEQVKAKGVNIAHVTLHVGLGTFRPVKVDDVEQHHMHSEFYIVEEDQAKLINDTKKNGGRVIAVGTTSCRTVESATGEDGILKAGSGWTDIFIYPGYRFKILDGLITNFHLPESTLVMLVSALAGRDHVLHAYEEAIKERYRFFSFGDATLIIDNIHDHR
;
A
#
# COMPACT_ATOMS: atom_id res chain seq x y z
N LEU A 1 -20.15 -5.85 3.75
CA LEU A 1 -19.37 -4.64 3.50
C LEU A 1 -19.05 -4.45 2.01
N LEU A 2 -18.38 -5.39 1.32
CA LEU A 2 -17.98 -5.23 -0.10
C LEU A 2 -19.18 -4.95 -1.02
N GLU A 3 -20.30 -5.64 -0.85
CA GLU A 3 -21.52 -5.37 -1.64
C GLU A 3 -22.07 -3.96 -1.38
N GLN A 4 -21.99 -3.47 -0.14
CA GLN A 4 -22.40 -2.10 0.20
C GLN A 4 -21.47 -1.06 -0.43
N VAL A 5 -20.17 -1.35 -0.53
CA VAL A 5 -19.18 -0.50 -1.19
C VAL A 5 -19.46 -0.44 -2.69
N LYS A 6 -19.67 -1.59 -3.35
CA LYS A 6 -20.07 -1.68 -4.75
C LYS A 6 -21.35 -0.92 -5.05
N ALA A 7 -22.37 -1.06 -4.18
CA ALA A 7 -23.67 -0.37 -4.33
C ALA A 7 -23.55 1.15 -4.29
N LYS A 8 -22.43 1.69 -3.76
CA LYS A 8 -22.09 3.13 -3.77
C LYS A 8 -21.32 3.55 -5.01
N GLY A 9 -21.15 2.67 -6.00
CA GLY A 9 -20.45 2.94 -7.24
C GLY A 9 -18.92 2.82 -7.17
N VAL A 10 -18.40 2.22 -6.11
CA VAL A 10 -16.96 1.96 -5.98
C VAL A 10 -16.60 0.65 -6.69
N ASN A 11 -15.65 0.72 -7.60
CA ASN A 11 -15.07 -0.46 -8.24
C ASN A 11 -14.16 -1.22 -7.26
N ILE A 12 -14.16 -2.54 -7.35
CA ILE A 12 -13.27 -3.40 -6.57
C ILE A 12 -12.44 -4.22 -7.55
N ALA A 13 -11.14 -4.02 -7.50
CA ALA A 13 -10.15 -4.79 -8.25
C ALA A 13 -9.39 -5.73 -7.33
N HIS A 14 -8.95 -6.85 -7.87
CA HIS A 14 -8.19 -7.86 -7.15
C HIS A 14 -6.81 -8.06 -7.78
N VAL A 15 -5.80 -8.18 -6.93
CA VAL A 15 -4.42 -8.51 -7.32
C VAL A 15 -3.90 -9.62 -6.43
N THR A 16 -2.91 -10.36 -6.91
CA THR A 16 -2.30 -11.47 -6.15
C THR A 16 -0.84 -11.18 -5.87
N LEU A 17 -0.40 -11.43 -4.64
CA LEU A 17 1.01 -11.48 -4.25
C LEU A 17 1.25 -12.75 -3.42
N HIS A 18 2.21 -13.56 -3.82
CA HIS A 18 2.67 -14.71 -3.05
C HIS A 18 3.70 -14.25 -2.03
N VAL A 19 3.21 -13.95 -0.82
CA VAL A 19 4.02 -13.36 0.26
C VAL A 19 4.88 -14.41 0.92
N GLY A 20 6.20 -14.17 0.97
CA GLY A 20 7.15 -15.00 1.69
C GLY A 20 7.22 -14.65 3.18
N LEU A 21 7.71 -15.59 4.00
CA LEU A 21 7.90 -15.37 5.45
C LEU A 21 8.85 -14.20 5.78
N GLY A 22 9.72 -13.82 4.85
CA GLY A 22 10.70 -12.75 5.03
C GLY A 22 10.12 -11.36 5.19
N THR A 23 8.94 -11.11 4.62
CA THR A 23 8.29 -9.77 4.62
C THR A 23 7.93 -9.27 6.03
N PHE A 24 7.73 -10.19 6.97
CA PHE A 24 7.35 -9.87 8.35
C PHE A 24 8.55 -9.83 9.32
N ARG A 25 9.78 -9.97 8.82
CA ARG A 25 10.96 -9.89 9.68
C ARG A 25 11.30 -8.44 9.99
N PRO A 26 11.77 -8.16 11.23
CA PRO A 26 12.28 -6.83 11.58
C PRO A 26 13.46 -6.43 10.69
N VAL A 27 13.56 -5.16 10.38
CA VAL A 27 14.74 -4.58 9.71
C VAL A 27 15.91 -4.62 10.71
N LYS A 28 17.00 -5.28 10.32
CA LYS A 28 18.19 -5.49 11.19
C LYS A 28 19.41 -4.71 10.74
N VAL A 29 19.23 -3.74 9.85
CA VAL A 29 20.31 -2.91 9.32
C VAL A 29 20.15 -1.48 9.83
N ASP A 30 21.27 -0.84 10.18
CA ASP A 30 21.29 0.56 10.63
C ASP A 30 20.98 1.52 9.47
N ASP A 31 21.34 1.15 8.26
CA ASP A 31 21.06 1.88 7.04
C ASP A 31 19.93 1.20 6.26
N VAL A 32 18.80 1.89 6.16
CA VAL A 32 17.58 1.39 5.51
C VAL A 32 17.83 1.02 4.04
N GLU A 33 18.70 1.74 3.34
CA GLU A 33 19.02 1.49 1.92
C GLU A 33 19.75 0.15 1.71
N GLN A 34 20.35 -0.41 2.74
CA GLN A 34 21.03 -1.71 2.70
C GLN A 34 20.07 -2.89 2.97
N HIS A 35 18.79 -2.62 3.27
CA HIS A 35 17.83 -3.68 3.50
C HIS A 35 17.42 -4.34 2.19
N HIS A 36 17.67 -5.65 2.07
CA HIS A 36 17.23 -6.45 0.93
C HIS A 36 15.86 -7.09 1.21
N MET A 37 14.88 -6.70 0.42
CA MET A 37 13.56 -7.36 0.43
C MET A 37 13.65 -8.73 -0.23
N HIS A 38 12.90 -9.68 0.32
CA HIS A 38 12.73 -10.96 -0.35
C HIS A 38 11.88 -10.80 -1.61
N SER A 39 12.30 -11.49 -2.67
CA SER A 39 11.54 -11.50 -3.91
C SER A 39 10.22 -12.26 -3.75
N GLU A 40 9.13 -11.68 -4.19
CA GLU A 40 7.77 -12.21 -4.12
C GLU A 40 7.13 -12.19 -5.50
N PHE A 41 6.32 -13.20 -5.80
CA PHE A 41 5.68 -13.33 -7.10
C PHE A 41 4.31 -12.68 -7.10
N TYR A 42 4.06 -11.77 -8.06
CA TYR A 42 2.77 -11.10 -8.20
C TYR A 42 2.05 -11.47 -9.49
N ILE A 43 0.72 -11.32 -9.49
CA ILE A 43 -0.14 -11.47 -10.65
C ILE A 43 -1.16 -10.32 -10.67
N VAL A 44 -1.31 -9.69 -11.83
CA VAL A 44 -2.35 -8.71 -12.15
C VAL A 44 -3.05 -9.15 -13.42
N GLU A 45 -4.32 -9.52 -13.31
CA GLU A 45 -5.13 -9.93 -14.46
C GLU A 45 -5.47 -8.75 -15.35
N GLU A 46 -5.71 -9.00 -16.65
CA GLU A 46 -5.89 -7.96 -17.65
C GLU A 46 -7.11 -7.06 -17.39
N ASP A 47 -8.23 -7.67 -16.99
CA ASP A 47 -9.46 -6.96 -16.66
C ASP A 47 -9.29 -6.08 -15.42
N GLN A 48 -8.48 -6.52 -14.43
CA GLN A 48 -8.18 -5.79 -13.22
C GLN A 48 -7.25 -4.59 -13.50
N ALA A 49 -6.22 -4.80 -14.32
CA ALA A 49 -5.34 -3.72 -14.76
C ALA A 49 -6.12 -2.66 -15.56
N LYS A 50 -6.99 -3.10 -16.46
CA LYS A 50 -7.86 -2.21 -17.23
C LYS A 50 -8.78 -1.39 -16.32
N LEU A 51 -9.44 -2.03 -15.34
CA LEU A 51 -10.34 -1.37 -14.39
C LEU A 51 -9.63 -0.27 -13.60
N ILE A 52 -8.42 -0.55 -13.10
CA ILE A 52 -7.62 0.41 -12.33
C ILE A 52 -7.18 1.58 -13.22
N ASN A 53 -6.66 1.30 -14.42
CA ASN A 53 -6.22 2.32 -15.36
C ASN A 53 -7.37 3.22 -15.82
N ASP A 54 -8.52 2.64 -16.15
CA ASP A 54 -9.72 3.40 -16.54
C ASP A 54 -10.19 4.29 -15.39
N THR A 55 -10.10 3.81 -14.14
CA THR A 55 -10.43 4.61 -12.95
C THR A 55 -9.52 5.84 -12.85
N LYS A 56 -8.21 5.68 -12.99
CA LYS A 56 -7.26 6.81 -12.98
C LYS A 56 -7.51 7.77 -14.13
N LYS A 57 -7.69 7.26 -15.34
CA LYS A 57 -7.95 8.07 -16.54
C LYS A 57 -9.20 8.93 -16.42
N ASN A 58 -10.20 8.45 -15.69
CA ASN A 58 -11.45 9.16 -15.42
C ASN A 58 -11.41 10.05 -14.16
N GLY A 59 -10.24 10.32 -13.60
CA GLY A 59 -10.05 11.17 -12.43
C GLY A 59 -10.46 10.52 -11.11
N GLY A 60 -10.65 9.19 -11.10
CA GLY A 60 -10.91 8.42 -9.89
C GLY A 60 -9.63 8.16 -9.09
N ARG A 61 -9.81 7.63 -7.87
CA ARG A 61 -8.74 7.30 -6.93
C ARG A 61 -8.53 5.81 -6.83
N VAL A 62 -7.28 5.40 -6.67
CA VAL A 62 -6.86 4.02 -6.39
C VAL A 62 -6.48 3.90 -4.93
N ILE A 63 -7.32 3.20 -4.16
CA ILE A 63 -7.12 2.95 -2.73
C ILE A 63 -6.77 1.47 -2.55
N ALA A 64 -5.54 1.19 -2.15
CA ALA A 64 -5.16 -0.18 -1.84
C ALA A 64 -5.74 -0.61 -0.48
N VAL A 65 -6.13 -1.86 -0.38
CA VAL A 65 -6.50 -2.50 0.90
C VAL A 65 -5.43 -3.55 1.20
N GLY A 66 -4.61 -3.24 2.20
CA GLY A 66 -3.42 -4.00 2.58
C GLY A 66 -2.15 -3.56 1.86
N THR A 67 -1.04 -3.65 2.59
CA THR A 67 0.32 -3.35 2.07
C THR A 67 0.71 -4.29 0.93
N THR A 68 0.18 -5.52 0.90
CA THR A 68 0.32 -6.48 -0.18
C THR A 68 -0.23 -5.92 -1.50
N SER A 69 -1.47 -5.41 -1.50
CA SER A 69 -2.08 -4.79 -2.68
C SER A 69 -1.30 -3.56 -3.13
N CYS A 70 -0.88 -2.71 -2.17
CA CYS A 70 -0.05 -1.54 -2.44
C CYS A 70 1.25 -1.93 -3.18
N ARG A 71 2.01 -2.87 -2.64
CA ARG A 71 3.27 -3.33 -3.23
C ARG A 71 3.05 -3.94 -4.62
N THR A 72 1.98 -4.71 -4.80
CA THR A 72 1.65 -5.31 -6.09
C THR A 72 1.37 -4.26 -7.17
N VAL A 73 0.48 -3.31 -6.89
CA VAL A 73 0.12 -2.30 -7.90
C VAL A 73 1.29 -1.37 -8.22
N GLU A 74 2.07 -0.98 -7.21
CA GLU A 74 3.26 -0.16 -7.42
C GLU A 74 4.36 -0.89 -8.22
N SER A 75 4.54 -2.20 -7.99
CA SER A 75 5.49 -3.03 -8.75
C SER A 75 5.08 -3.20 -10.21
N ALA A 76 3.79 -3.39 -10.47
CA ALA A 76 3.27 -3.62 -11.81
C ALA A 76 3.06 -2.32 -12.61
N THR A 77 3.16 -1.15 -11.96
CA THR A 77 2.97 0.15 -12.61
C THR A 77 4.29 0.67 -13.17
N GLY A 78 4.29 1.05 -14.44
CA GLY A 78 5.41 1.70 -15.10
C GLY A 78 5.61 3.15 -14.63
N GLU A 79 6.73 3.76 -15.03
CA GLU A 79 7.04 5.18 -14.76
C GLU A 79 6.04 6.13 -15.45
N ASP A 80 5.30 5.61 -16.42
CA ASP A 80 4.20 6.29 -17.12
C ASP A 80 2.89 6.33 -16.30
N GLY A 81 2.88 5.74 -15.10
CA GLY A 81 1.69 5.64 -14.24
C GLY A 81 0.65 4.62 -14.73
N ILE A 82 1.01 3.77 -15.68
CA ILE A 82 0.11 2.75 -16.25
C ILE A 82 0.38 1.39 -15.59
N LEU A 83 -0.64 0.81 -14.97
CA LEU A 83 -0.59 -0.53 -14.41
C LEU A 83 -0.60 -1.57 -15.56
N LYS A 84 0.40 -2.43 -15.57
CA LYS A 84 0.55 -3.48 -16.60
C LYS A 84 -0.02 -4.80 -16.08
N ALA A 85 -0.85 -5.43 -16.90
CA ALA A 85 -1.30 -6.80 -16.67
C ALA A 85 -0.12 -7.77 -16.86
N GLY A 86 -0.17 -8.88 -16.15
CA GLY A 86 0.83 -9.94 -16.21
C GLY A 86 1.29 -10.42 -14.85
N SER A 87 2.37 -11.15 -14.86
CA SER A 87 2.98 -11.66 -13.63
C SER A 87 4.47 -11.37 -13.62
N GLY A 88 5.04 -11.29 -12.43
CA GLY A 88 6.46 -11.02 -12.27
C GLY A 88 6.94 -11.21 -10.84
N TRP A 89 8.22 -11.03 -10.65
CA TRP A 89 8.85 -11.01 -9.34
C TRP A 89 9.10 -9.57 -8.90
N THR A 90 8.90 -9.29 -7.62
CA THR A 90 9.17 -7.98 -7.04
C THR A 90 9.91 -8.13 -5.71
N ASP A 91 10.89 -7.29 -5.53
CA ASP A 91 11.59 -7.03 -4.28
C ASP A 91 11.39 -5.58 -3.82
N ILE A 92 10.28 -4.98 -4.27
CA ILE A 92 9.98 -3.57 -4.00
C ILE A 92 10.05 -3.25 -2.51
N PHE A 93 10.89 -2.28 -2.19
CA PHE A 93 11.03 -1.74 -0.86
C PHE A 93 10.57 -0.28 -0.85
N ILE A 94 9.41 -0.04 -0.22
CA ILE A 94 8.80 1.29 -0.12
C ILE A 94 9.16 1.87 1.24
N TYR A 95 9.90 2.99 1.24
CA TYR A 95 10.33 3.73 2.43
C TYR A 95 10.26 5.24 2.17
N PRO A 96 10.40 6.10 3.17
CA PRO A 96 10.32 7.56 2.99
C PRO A 96 11.22 8.06 1.87
N GLY A 97 10.65 8.83 0.94
CA GLY A 97 11.29 9.25 -0.31
C GLY A 97 10.83 8.48 -1.55
N TYR A 98 10.12 7.35 -1.37
CA TYR A 98 9.48 6.64 -2.50
C TYR A 98 8.40 7.50 -3.15
N ARG A 99 8.41 7.55 -4.49
CA ARG A 99 7.38 8.24 -5.28
C ARG A 99 6.34 7.23 -5.75
N PHE A 100 5.13 7.31 -5.20
CA PHE A 100 4.02 6.47 -5.64
C PHE A 100 3.60 6.80 -7.07
N LYS A 101 3.39 5.76 -7.87
CA LYS A 101 3.11 5.86 -9.32
C LYS A 101 1.62 5.84 -9.63
N ILE A 102 0.83 5.11 -8.85
CA ILE A 102 -0.59 4.93 -9.13
C ILE A 102 -1.47 5.07 -7.88
N LEU A 103 -0.91 4.83 -6.68
CA LEU A 103 -1.68 4.78 -5.45
C LEU A 103 -2.08 6.17 -4.96
N ASP A 104 -3.34 6.35 -4.58
CA ASP A 104 -3.87 7.58 -3.97
C ASP A 104 -4.23 7.42 -2.50
N GLY A 105 -4.22 6.21 -1.98
CA GLY A 105 -4.49 5.94 -0.58
C GLY A 105 -4.33 4.47 -0.21
N LEU A 106 -4.33 4.23 1.08
CA LEU A 106 -4.09 2.91 1.66
C LEU A 106 -4.97 2.69 2.88
N ILE A 107 -5.64 1.55 2.91
CA ILE A 107 -6.27 1.00 4.11
C ILE A 107 -5.39 -0.13 4.60
N THR A 108 -4.88 -0.06 5.82
CA THR A 108 -4.01 -1.10 6.36
C THR A 108 -4.10 -1.18 7.89
N ASN A 109 -3.56 -2.24 8.48
CA ASN A 109 -3.47 -2.39 9.93
C ASN A 109 -2.47 -1.40 10.55
N PHE A 110 -2.47 -1.31 11.88
CA PHE A 110 -1.35 -0.76 12.63
C PHE A 110 -0.20 -1.76 12.65
N HIS A 111 0.99 -1.34 12.24
CA HIS A 111 2.15 -2.20 12.05
C HIS A 111 3.13 -2.15 13.24
N LEU A 112 3.98 -3.18 13.34
CA LEU A 112 5.06 -3.24 14.33
C LEU A 112 6.09 -2.13 14.13
N PRO A 113 6.64 -1.55 15.22
CA PRO A 113 7.85 -0.74 15.13
C PRO A 113 8.98 -1.48 14.40
N GLU A 114 9.88 -0.73 13.81
CA GLU A 114 11.07 -1.23 13.09
C GLU A 114 10.76 -2.22 11.94
N SER A 115 9.52 -2.22 11.43
CA SER A 115 9.12 -3.06 10.31
C SER A 115 9.17 -2.29 8.99
N THR A 116 9.39 -3.03 7.89
CA THR A 116 9.28 -2.48 6.52
C THR A 116 7.90 -1.90 6.25
N LEU A 117 6.88 -2.37 6.95
CA LEU A 117 5.49 -1.91 6.78
C LEU A 117 5.25 -0.53 7.40
N VAL A 118 5.90 -0.22 8.54
CA VAL A 118 5.88 1.16 9.09
C VAL A 118 6.59 2.12 8.16
N MET A 119 7.66 1.68 7.49
CA MET A 119 8.36 2.50 6.49
C MET A 119 7.47 2.78 5.28
N LEU A 120 6.70 1.79 4.80
CA LEU A 120 5.77 1.95 3.70
C LEU A 120 4.68 2.99 4.03
N VAL A 121 4.02 2.86 5.18
CA VAL A 121 2.99 3.84 5.56
C VAL A 121 3.59 5.22 5.82
N SER A 122 4.83 5.29 6.31
CA SER A 122 5.56 6.55 6.49
C SER A 122 5.96 7.19 5.16
N ALA A 123 6.22 6.40 4.11
CA ALA A 123 6.45 6.92 2.77
C ALA A 123 5.21 7.62 2.20
N LEU A 124 4.01 7.12 2.52
CA LEU A 124 2.75 7.66 2.02
C LEU A 124 2.27 8.88 2.83
N ALA A 125 2.34 8.81 4.16
CA ALA A 125 1.74 9.82 5.05
C ALA A 125 2.76 10.77 5.70
N GLY A 126 4.05 10.48 5.56
CA GLY A 126 5.10 11.13 6.34
C GLY A 126 5.30 10.47 7.72
N ARG A 127 6.59 10.32 8.09
CA ARG A 127 6.97 9.62 9.33
C ARG A 127 6.32 10.18 10.58
N ASP A 128 6.38 11.51 10.75
CA ASP A 128 5.91 12.16 11.98
C ASP A 128 4.39 12.07 12.12
N HIS A 129 3.64 12.16 11.02
CA HIS A 129 2.20 11.95 11.01
C HIS A 129 1.83 10.52 11.40
N VAL A 130 2.55 9.51 10.88
CA VAL A 130 2.32 8.10 11.22
C VAL A 130 2.60 7.85 12.69
N LEU A 131 3.72 8.34 13.22
CA LEU A 131 4.07 8.15 14.62
C LEU A 131 3.04 8.81 15.55
N HIS A 132 2.64 10.04 15.25
CA HIS A 132 1.59 10.73 16.01
C HIS A 132 0.27 9.98 15.98
N ALA A 133 -0.16 9.50 14.81
CA ALA A 133 -1.39 8.71 14.69
C ALA A 133 -1.31 7.41 15.51
N TYR A 134 -0.14 6.77 15.57
CA TYR A 134 0.07 5.56 16.35
C TYR A 134 0.05 5.84 17.87
N GLU A 135 0.61 6.98 18.31
CA GLU A 135 0.51 7.42 19.70
C GLU A 135 -0.96 7.65 20.11
N GLU A 136 -1.74 8.32 19.28
CA GLU A 136 -3.18 8.51 19.53
C GLU A 136 -3.93 7.17 19.52
N ALA A 137 -3.62 6.28 18.58
CA ALA A 137 -4.23 4.95 18.53
C ALA A 137 -3.95 4.13 19.81
N ILE A 138 -2.75 4.24 20.39
CA ILE A 138 -2.41 3.60 21.65
C ILE A 138 -3.24 4.18 22.80
N LYS A 139 -3.37 5.52 22.89
CA LYS A 139 -4.18 6.21 23.92
C LYS A 139 -5.64 5.79 23.83
N GLU A 140 -6.18 5.68 22.61
CA GLU A 140 -7.55 5.28 22.33
C GLU A 140 -7.76 3.76 22.33
N ARG A 141 -6.71 2.98 22.66
CA ARG A 141 -6.74 1.51 22.79
C ARG A 141 -7.11 0.78 21.50
N TYR A 142 -6.71 1.29 20.36
CA TYR A 142 -6.79 0.56 19.10
C TYR A 142 -5.91 -0.68 19.16
N ARG A 143 -6.37 -1.74 18.49
CA ARG A 143 -5.66 -3.02 18.41
C ARG A 143 -4.71 -2.99 17.22
N PHE A 144 -3.49 -3.36 17.49
CA PHE A 144 -2.43 -3.43 16.47
C PHE A 144 -2.42 -4.78 15.77
N PHE A 145 -1.72 -4.89 14.67
CA PHE A 145 -1.58 -6.08 13.82
C PHE A 145 -2.90 -6.55 13.21
N SER A 146 -3.12 -7.87 13.20
CA SER A 146 -4.27 -8.51 12.54
C SER A 146 -5.49 -8.64 13.47
N PHE A 147 -5.68 -7.72 14.41
CA PHE A 147 -6.76 -7.79 15.39
C PHE A 147 -8.00 -6.97 15.02
N GLY A 148 -8.07 -6.49 13.78
CA GLY A 148 -9.29 -5.95 13.19
C GLY A 148 -9.38 -4.43 13.10
N ASP A 149 -8.54 -3.68 13.82
CA ASP A 149 -8.50 -2.23 13.67
C ASP A 149 -7.58 -1.85 12.51
N ALA A 150 -7.88 -0.75 11.83
CA ALA A 150 -7.15 -0.34 10.64
C ALA A 150 -7.01 1.17 10.56
N THR A 151 -6.02 1.60 9.80
CA THR A 151 -5.81 3.00 9.41
C THR A 151 -6.27 3.22 7.97
N LEU A 152 -6.80 4.41 7.70
CA LEU A 152 -7.04 4.92 6.35
C LEU A 152 -6.10 6.10 6.11
N ILE A 153 -5.23 5.96 5.13
CA ILE A 153 -4.30 7.00 4.68
C ILE A 153 -4.77 7.45 3.30
N ILE A 154 -5.07 8.72 3.13
CA ILE A 154 -5.53 9.29 1.87
C ILE A 154 -4.76 10.58 1.65
N ASP A 155 -4.20 10.77 0.46
CA ASP A 155 -3.63 12.05 0.07
C ASP A 155 -4.74 13.10 -0.07
N ASN A 156 -4.55 14.25 0.57
CA ASN A 156 -5.47 15.37 0.43
C ASN A 156 -5.22 16.04 -0.93
N ILE A 157 -6.03 15.71 -1.93
CA ILE A 157 -5.97 16.21 -3.31
C ILE A 157 -6.05 17.75 -3.40
N HIS A 158 -6.26 18.45 -2.29
CA HIS A 158 -6.46 19.90 -2.27
C HIS A 158 -5.18 20.73 -2.06
N ASP A 159 -4.04 20.13 -1.73
CA ASP A 159 -2.81 20.89 -1.40
C ASP A 159 -1.77 20.98 -2.55
N HIS A 160 -2.07 20.44 -3.74
CA HIS A 160 -1.16 20.50 -4.89
C HIS A 160 -1.81 21.11 -6.15
N ARG A 161 -2.56 22.21 -5.97
CA ARG A 161 -2.91 23.10 -7.10
C ARG A 161 -2.31 24.48 -6.95
#